data_4d3bf9094eb74560b97d64dc166fdbdd
#
_entry.id   4d3bf9094eb74560b97d64dc166fdbdd
#
_cell.length_a   1.000
_cell.length_b   1.000
_cell.length_c   1.000
_cell.angle_alpha   90.00
_cell.angle_beta   90.00
_cell.angle_gamma   90.00
#
_symmetry.space_group_name_H-M   'P 1'
#
loop_
_entity.id
_entity.type
_entity.pdbx_description
1 polymer ?
#
loop_
_entity_poly.entity_id
_entity_poly.type
_entity_poly.pdbx_seq_one_letter_code
_entity_poly.pdbx_strand_id
1 'polypeptide(L)'
;ARQLIKDGVAAPAGGLDDFAALVAKWTPEKVCEITGLMPERFTAVVDGLKKAKKPLVVVGSDMDQGGGTGPVRIGMAINMLLDRVNKEGGMRMIPLAPPAVNGAASYDVLMQGDLVRYAADMAQGNMPEVGVLMVYEANPVYALPGKDIEAVFKKSDFSVAFTCFFDETARRCDLVLPNALGLERYDDVAEPFSYGKFVYALVRPVAEPLYQARPAGDVVIDMAYKLGINLGVSDVVTMLKAKAFNIGADWGSLSDGNVYVSDIVVPNKTLAYRFSPDDLALVEKAEAAAASSGKELAVAFVSKLGLGTPETAIPPFNTKLITDDELDKNMLVAAVNGATLKKLGLYEGNRIVLTSKAGKVMAKIRVFEGVTNDTVALTMGFGHTAFGEFNDGKGMDVMALVTPSSEPGSGLSVWNDTRVNVAQA
;
A
#
# COMPACT_ATOMS: atom_id res chain seq x y z
N ALA A 1 -19.41 0.31 15.33
CA ALA A 1 -20.15 -0.95 15.17
C ALA A 1 -20.95 -1.29 16.44
N ARG A 2 -20.29 -1.50 17.60
CA ARG A 2 -20.95 -1.91 18.86
C ARG A 2 -22.21 -1.06 19.18
N GLN A 3 -22.11 0.26 19.10
CA GLN A 3 -23.21 1.16 19.43
C GLN A 3 -24.38 1.05 18.43
N LEU A 4 -24.08 0.88 17.13
CA LEU A 4 -25.10 0.69 16.09
C LEU A 4 -25.89 -0.61 16.31
N ILE A 5 -25.20 -1.68 16.71
CA ILE A 5 -25.82 -2.98 17.03
C ILE A 5 -26.68 -2.85 18.28
N LYS A 6 -26.15 -2.26 19.36
CA LYS A 6 -26.87 -2.07 20.62
C LYS A 6 -28.15 -1.23 20.47
N ASP A 7 -28.11 -0.24 19.59
CA ASP A 7 -29.25 0.68 19.35
C ASP A 7 -30.25 0.11 18.32
N GLY A 8 -30.04 -1.12 17.85
CA GLY A 8 -30.97 -1.80 16.92
C GLY A 8 -30.97 -1.23 15.49
N VAL A 9 -29.95 -0.51 15.09
CA VAL A 9 -29.80 0.11 13.75
C VAL A 9 -29.23 -0.87 12.74
N ALA A 10 -28.59 -1.94 13.22
CA ALA A 10 -27.88 -2.89 12.38
C ALA A 10 -28.85 -3.65 11.46
N ALA A 11 -28.56 -3.65 10.14
CA ALA A 11 -29.26 -4.50 9.19
C ALA A 11 -28.97 -5.98 9.45
N PRO A 12 -29.92 -6.90 9.18
CA PRO A 12 -29.70 -8.32 9.29
C PRO A 12 -28.53 -8.75 8.37
N ALA A 13 -27.53 -9.39 8.94
CA ALA A 13 -26.38 -9.93 8.19
C ALA A 13 -26.00 -11.30 8.76
N GLY A 14 -25.53 -12.20 7.91
CA GLY A 14 -24.97 -13.47 8.36
C GLY A 14 -23.74 -13.23 9.26
N GLY A 15 -23.65 -13.89 10.41
CA GLY A 15 -22.57 -13.72 11.38
C GLY A 15 -22.64 -12.44 12.22
N LEU A 16 -23.82 -11.78 12.30
CA LEU A 16 -24.01 -10.59 13.11
C LEU A 16 -23.75 -10.86 14.61
N ASP A 17 -24.16 -12.01 15.11
CA ASP A 17 -23.99 -12.39 16.52
C ASP A 17 -22.51 -12.54 16.88
N ASP A 18 -21.72 -13.18 16.01
CA ASP A 18 -20.28 -13.32 16.18
C ASP A 18 -19.58 -11.96 16.17
N PHE A 19 -20.00 -11.09 15.25
CA PHE A 19 -19.47 -9.72 15.22
C PHE A 19 -19.89 -8.88 16.41
N ALA A 20 -21.13 -9.04 16.88
CA ALA A 20 -21.61 -8.36 18.08
C ALA A 20 -20.78 -8.78 19.30
N ALA A 21 -20.48 -10.08 19.44
CA ALA A 21 -19.62 -10.60 20.50
C ALA A 21 -18.20 -10.04 20.41
N LEU A 22 -17.63 -9.99 19.19
CA LEU A 22 -16.30 -9.42 18.92
C LEU A 22 -16.18 -7.96 19.35
N VAL A 23 -17.19 -7.14 19.00
CA VAL A 23 -17.14 -5.70 19.27
C VAL A 23 -17.68 -5.32 20.66
N ALA A 24 -18.25 -6.24 21.41
CA ALA A 24 -18.85 -5.97 22.71
C ALA A 24 -17.90 -5.34 23.72
N LYS A 25 -16.63 -5.74 23.72
CA LYS A 25 -15.58 -5.24 24.61
C LYS A 25 -15.11 -3.81 24.29
N TRP A 26 -15.43 -3.29 23.11
CA TRP A 26 -15.05 -1.94 22.68
C TRP A 26 -16.11 -0.93 23.11
N THR A 27 -16.12 -0.62 24.40
CA THR A 27 -17.05 0.40 24.94
C THR A 27 -16.67 1.80 24.47
N PRO A 28 -17.61 2.77 24.45
CA PRO A 28 -17.28 4.17 24.12
C PRO A 28 -16.14 4.72 24.96
N GLU A 29 -16.12 4.42 26.26
CA GLU A 29 -15.09 4.87 27.21
C GLU A 29 -13.71 4.32 26.82
N LYS A 30 -13.63 3.01 26.56
CA LYS A 30 -12.38 2.35 26.12
C LYS A 30 -11.90 2.89 24.76
N VAL A 31 -12.81 3.13 23.82
CA VAL A 31 -12.47 3.72 22.53
C VAL A 31 -11.91 5.14 22.70
N CYS A 32 -12.59 5.98 23.50
CA CYS A 32 -12.13 7.34 23.77
C CYS A 32 -10.77 7.38 24.46
N GLU A 33 -10.54 6.47 25.42
CA GLU A 33 -9.25 6.33 26.11
C GLU A 33 -8.09 6.00 25.13
N ILE A 34 -8.32 5.01 24.25
CA ILE A 34 -7.28 4.54 23.31
C ILE A 34 -7.02 5.56 22.19
N THR A 35 -8.09 6.17 21.66
CA THR A 35 -8.00 7.06 20.49
C THR A 35 -7.74 8.52 20.86
N GLY A 36 -7.91 8.90 22.13
CA GLY A 36 -7.88 10.30 22.57
C GLY A 36 -9.09 11.11 22.10
N LEU A 37 -10.14 10.48 21.55
CA LEU A 37 -11.36 11.16 21.14
C LEU A 37 -12.15 11.62 22.36
N MET A 38 -12.68 12.84 22.29
CA MET A 38 -13.65 13.32 23.28
C MET A 38 -14.97 12.54 23.17
N PRO A 39 -15.63 12.18 24.29
CA PRO A 39 -16.89 11.42 24.28
C PRO A 39 -17.98 12.07 23.44
N GLU A 40 -18.05 13.39 23.42
CA GLU A 40 -19.02 14.16 22.62
C GLU A 40 -18.80 13.97 21.12
N ARG A 41 -17.52 13.92 20.70
CA ARG A 41 -17.15 13.64 19.29
C ARG A 41 -17.52 12.23 18.89
N PHE A 42 -17.25 11.24 19.75
CA PHE A 42 -17.66 9.87 19.52
C PHE A 42 -19.18 9.75 19.35
N THR A 43 -19.94 10.35 20.27
CA THR A 43 -21.40 10.38 20.22
C THR A 43 -21.91 11.05 18.95
N ALA A 44 -21.34 12.20 18.58
CA ALA A 44 -21.74 12.93 17.37
C ALA A 44 -21.54 12.10 16.09
N VAL A 45 -20.43 11.34 15.99
CA VAL A 45 -20.19 10.43 14.84
C VAL A 45 -21.24 9.32 14.79
N VAL A 46 -21.52 8.66 15.91
CA VAL A 46 -22.54 7.59 15.97
C VAL A 46 -23.92 8.12 15.60
N ASP A 47 -24.32 9.26 16.16
CA ASP A 47 -25.62 9.88 15.89
C ASP A 47 -25.72 10.38 14.45
N GLY A 48 -24.62 10.89 13.89
CA GLY A 48 -24.53 11.25 12.48
C GLY A 48 -24.79 10.06 11.56
N LEU A 49 -24.16 8.91 11.83
CA LEU A 49 -24.39 7.68 11.08
C LEU A 49 -25.84 7.19 11.18
N LYS A 50 -26.45 7.28 12.37
CA LYS A 50 -27.84 6.87 12.59
C LYS A 50 -28.87 7.77 11.89
N LYS A 51 -28.63 9.08 11.85
CA LYS A 51 -29.53 10.09 11.29
C LYS A 51 -29.42 10.24 9.77
N ALA A 52 -28.28 9.88 9.19
CA ALA A 52 -28.04 10.03 7.78
C ALA A 52 -28.90 9.09 6.93
N LYS A 53 -29.46 9.60 5.85
CA LYS A 53 -30.26 8.79 4.90
C LYS A 53 -29.42 7.79 4.12
N LYS A 54 -28.19 8.15 3.77
CA LYS A 54 -27.24 7.32 3.03
C LYS A 54 -25.86 7.41 3.72
N PRO A 55 -25.70 6.89 4.95
CA PRO A 55 -24.42 6.92 5.64
C PRO A 55 -23.41 6.05 4.93
N LEU A 56 -22.16 6.48 4.85
CA LEU A 56 -21.06 5.71 4.28
C LEU A 56 -19.81 5.94 5.11
N VAL A 57 -19.16 4.83 5.48
CA VAL A 57 -17.82 4.85 6.08
C VAL A 57 -16.80 4.60 5.00
N VAL A 58 -15.96 5.60 4.72
CA VAL A 58 -14.85 5.50 3.79
C VAL A 58 -13.59 5.23 4.60
N VAL A 59 -12.89 4.19 4.23
CA VAL A 59 -11.63 3.80 4.85
C VAL A 59 -10.55 3.86 3.77
N GLY A 60 -9.48 4.59 4.05
CA GLY A 60 -8.27 4.58 3.22
C GLY A 60 -7.47 3.30 3.45
N SER A 61 -6.54 3.01 2.56
CA SER A 61 -5.55 1.98 2.83
C SER A 61 -4.38 2.62 3.58
N ASP A 62 -4.05 2.07 4.73
CA ASP A 62 -2.83 2.41 5.47
C ASP A 62 -1.66 1.53 5.00
N MET A 63 -1.69 1.08 3.73
CA MET A 63 -0.67 0.16 3.21
C MET A 63 0.72 0.78 3.28
N ASP A 64 0.85 2.06 3.01
CA ASP A 64 2.11 2.80 3.16
C ASP A 64 2.59 2.83 4.61
N GLN A 65 1.65 2.79 5.56
CA GLN A 65 1.94 2.72 6.99
C GLN A 65 2.03 1.29 7.52
N GLY A 66 1.86 0.29 6.64
CA GLY A 66 1.88 -1.12 7.02
C GLY A 66 0.64 -1.58 7.80
N GLY A 67 -0.51 -0.94 7.59
CA GLY A 67 -1.72 -1.15 8.37
C GLY A 67 -2.49 -2.46 8.08
N GLY A 68 -2.17 -3.14 7.00
CA GLY A 68 -2.86 -4.36 6.59
C GLY A 68 -4.34 -4.17 6.21
N THR A 69 -5.11 -5.25 6.24
CA THR A 69 -6.52 -5.27 5.81
C THR A 69 -7.52 -4.93 6.93
N GLY A 70 -7.08 -4.90 8.18
CA GLY A 70 -7.96 -4.75 9.35
C GLY A 70 -8.90 -3.54 9.28
N PRO A 71 -8.40 -2.31 9.06
CA PRO A 71 -9.26 -1.11 8.98
C PRO A 71 -10.30 -1.21 7.86
N VAL A 72 -9.91 -1.72 6.67
CA VAL A 72 -10.82 -1.90 5.53
C VAL A 72 -11.91 -2.91 5.85
N ARG A 73 -11.56 -4.04 6.48
CA ARG A 73 -12.51 -5.08 6.89
C ARG A 73 -13.54 -4.55 7.88
N ILE A 74 -13.10 -3.78 8.88
CA ILE A 74 -14.02 -3.16 9.86
C ILE A 74 -14.89 -2.08 9.22
N GLY A 75 -14.33 -1.23 8.34
CA GLY A 75 -15.10 -0.24 7.58
C GLY A 75 -16.17 -0.90 6.70
N MET A 76 -15.83 -1.99 6.02
CA MET A 76 -16.76 -2.81 5.25
C MET A 76 -17.87 -3.37 6.13
N ALA A 77 -17.52 -3.94 7.30
CA ALA A 77 -18.48 -4.47 8.25
C ALA A 77 -19.46 -3.39 8.73
N ILE A 78 -19.00 -2.17 9.03
CA ILE A 78 -19.89 -1.06 9.41
C ILE A 78 -20.83 -0.70 8.24
N ASN A 79 -20.34 -0.62 7.01
CA ASN A 79 -21.19 -0.35 5.84
C ASN A 79 -22.22 -1.45 5.61
N MET A 80 -21.90 -2.71 5.91
CA MET A 80 -22.89 -3.80 5.89
C MET A 80 -23.95 -3.62 6.97
N LEU A 81 -23.57 -3.29 8.21
CA LEU A 81 -24.53 -2.99 9.29
C LEU A 81 -25.47 -1.85 8.92
N LEU A 82 -24.99 -0.86 8.19
CA LEU A 82 -25.75 0.30 7.74
C LEU A 82 -26.52 0.03 6.43
N ASP A 83 -26.46 -1.20 5.90
CA ASP A 83 -27.10 -1.59 4.64
C ASP A 83 -26.62 -0.74 3.44
N ARG A 84 -25.31 -0.49 3.36
CA ARG A 84 -24.70 0.39 2.35
C ARG A 84 -23.77 -0.33 1.36
N VAL A 85 -23.79 -1.65 1.32
CA VAL A 85 -22.99 -2.43 0.37
C VAL A 85 -23.81 -2.76 -0.87
N ASN A 86 -23.27 -2.49 -2.02
CA ASN A 86 -23.84 -2.67 -3.36
C ASN A 86 -25.19 -1.94 -3.58
N LYS A 87 -25.34 -0.80 -2.94
CA LYS A 87 -26.54 0.06 -3.07
C LYS A 87 -26.16 1.47 -3.54
N GLU A 88 -27.14 2.18 -4.09
CA GLU A 88 -26.96 3.59 -4.46
C GLU A 88 -26.63 4.47 -3.25
N GLY A 89 -25.57 5.29 -3.38
CA GLY A 89 -25.03 6.10 -2.30
C GLY A 89 -24.30 5.28 -1.21
N GLY A 90 -23.89 4.07 -1.53
CA GLY A 90 -23.07 3.19 -0.72
C GLY A 90 -21.84 2.69 -1.48
N MET A 91 -21.18 1.68 -0.95
CA MET A 91 -20.11 0.96 -1.66
C MET A 91 -20.71 0.18 -2.82
N ARG A 92 -20.06 0.26 -3.98
CA ARG A 92 -20.47 -0.51 -5.17
C ARG A 92 -19.41 -1.57 -5.46
N MET A 93 -19.87 -2.77 -5.77
CA MET A 93 -19.01 -3.80 -6.32
C MET A 93 -18.80 -3.51 -7.81
N ILE A 94 -17.57 -3.65 -8.27
CA ILE A 94 -17.20 -3.50 -9.67
C ILE A 94 -17.10 -4.90 -10.28
N PRO A 95 -17.65 -5.15 -11.48
CA PRO A 95 -17.47 -6.41 -12.18
C PRO A 95 -15.98 -6.65 -12.45
N LEU A 96 -15.52 -7.89 -12.28
CA LEU A 96 -14.13 -8.23 -12.60
C LEU A 96 -13.89 -8.08 -14.11
N ALA A 97 -12.72 -7.55 -14.45
CA ALA A 97 -12.27 -7.52 -15.84
C ALA A 97 -12.08 -8.95 -16.38
N PRO A 98 -12.52 -9.24 -17.60
CA PRO A 98 -12.18 -10.50 -18.23
C PRO A 98 -10.66 -10.59 -18.47
N PRO A 99 -10.07 -11.79 -18.50
CA PRO A 99 -8.65 -11.96 -18.79
C PRO A 99 -8.29 -11.38 -20.15
N ALA A 100 -7.11 -10.80 -20.25
CA ALA A 100 -6.62 -10.16 -21.49
C ALA A 100 -6.47 -11.16 -22.64
N VAL A 101 -6.12 -12.40 -22.34
CA VAL A 101 -5.88 -13.47 -23.32
C VAL A 101 -6.66 -14.70 -22.90
N ASN A 102 -7.38 -15.30 -23.85
CA ASN A 102 -8.10 -16.56 -23.62
C ASN A 102 -7.12 -17.69 -23.27
N GLY A 103 -7.41 -18.42 -22.21
CA GLY A 103 -6.57 -19.53 -21.75
C GLY A 103 -5.33 -19.12 -20.96
N ALA A 104 -5.22 -17.84 -20.56
CA ALA A 104 -4.21 -17.45 -19.59
C ALA A 104 -4.42 -18.27 -18.30
N ALA A 105 -3.41 -19.04 -17.92
CA ALA A 105 -3.44 -19.76 -16.66
C ALA A 105 -3.63 -18.76 -15.52
N SER A 106 -4.46 -19.08 -14.53
CA SER A 106 -4.47 -18.35 -13.27
C SER A 106 -3.15 -18.68 -12.58
N TYR A 107 -2.25 -17.74 -12.54
CA TYR A 107 -1.07 -17.86 -11.71
C TYR A 107 -1.42 -17.42 -10.30
N ASP A 108 -0.87 -18.09 -9.31
CA ASP A 108 -0.91 -17.60 -7.95
C ASP A 108 -0.09 -16.30 -7.92
N VAL A 109 -0.80 -15.18 -7.89
CA VAL A 109 -0.16 -13.87 -7.74
C VAL A 109 0.24 -13.74 -6.28
N LEU A 110 1.54 -13.68 -6.03
CA LEU A 110 2.05 -13.38 -4.70
C LEU A 110 1.63 -11.96 -4.30
N MET A 111 0.99 -11.85 -3.15
CA MET A 111 0.69 -10.55 -2.56
C MET A 111 1.99 -9.90 -2.07
N GLN A 112 2.02 -8.58 -1.96
CA GLN A 112 3.20 -7.84 -1.50
C GLN A 112 3.77 -8.38 -0.17
N GLY A 113 2.89 -8.78 0.75
CA GLY A 113 3.30 -9.41 2.00
C GLY A 113 4.00 -10.75 1.81
N ASP A 114 3.64 -11.47 0.77
CA ASP A 114 4.29 -12.74 0.45
C ASP A 114 5.72 -12.54 -0.07
N LEU A 115 6.03 -11.43 -0.73
CA LEU A 115 7.38 -11.13 -1.17
C LEU A 115 8.34 -10.92 0.01
N VAL A 116 7.89 -10.26 1.07
CA VAL A 116 8.69 -10.10 2.31
C VAL A 116 8.94 -11.46 2.97
N ARG A 117 7.90 -12.29 3.09
CA ARG A 117 8.02 -13.65 3.62
C ARG A 117 8.91 -14.53 2.73
N TYR A 118 8.70 -14.45 1.41
CA TYR A 118 9.52 -15.18 0.45
C TYR A 118 11.01 -14.83 0.59
N ALA A 119 11.34 -13.54 0.73
CA ALA A 119 12.71 -13.08 0.93
C ALA A 119 13.30 -13.62 2.26
N ALA A 120 12.52 -13.61 3.33
CA ALA A 120 12.94 -14.17 4.62
C ALA A 120 13.17 -15.70 4.56
N ASP A 121 12.26 -16.44 3.91
CA ASP A 121 12.40 -17.89 3.71
C ASP A 121 13.61 -18.20 2.83
N MET A 122 13.85 -17.42 1.80
CA MET A 122 15.05 -17.52 0.95
C MET A 122 16.32 -17.28 1.78
N ALA A 123 16.34 -16.25 2.62
CA ALA A 123 17.48 -15.94 3.48
C ALA A 123 17.80 -17.10 4.45
N GLN A 124 16.77 -17.77 4.97
CA GLN A 124 16.88 -18.93 5.86
C GLN A 124 17.23 -20.23 5.13
N GLY A 125 17.21 -20.27 3.80
CA GLY A 125 17.47 -21.47 3.01
C GLY A 125 16.28 -22.42 2.85
N ASN A 126 15.07 -21.94 3.14
CA ASN A 126 13.83 -22.71 3.05
C ASN A 126 13.23 -22.73 1.61
N MET A 127 13.79 -21.94 0.71
CA MET A 127 13.33 -21.83 -0.68
C MET A 127 14.43 -22.24 -1.66
N PRO A 128 14.06 -22.82 -2.83
CA PRO A 128 15.01 -23.17 -3.87
C PRO A 128 15.64 -21.91 -4.49
N GLU A 129 16.79 -22.09 -5.13
CA GLU A 129 17.44 -21.05 -5.92
C GLU A 129 16.57 -20.64 -7.11
N VAL A 130 16.72 -19.39 -7.54
CA VAL A 130 15.96 -18.80 -8.65
C VAL A 130 16.85 -18.77 -9.89
N GLY A 131 16.47 -19.44 -10.97
CA GLY A 131 17.24 -19.40 -12.22
C GLY A 131 17.31 -17.99 -12.80
N VAL A 132 16.18 -17.29 -12.93
CA VAL A 132 16.14 -15.91 -13.43
C VAL A 132 15.18 -15.07 -12.58
N LEU A 133 15.69 -13.98 -12.02
CA LEU A 133 14.92 -12.96 -11.34
C LEU A 133 14.65 -11.80 -12.30
N MET A 134 13.40 -11.48 -12.53
CA MET A 134 13.01 -10.32 -13.32
C MET A 134 12.28 -9.31 -12.42
N VAL A 135 12.74 -8.09 -12.40
CA VAL A 135 12.12 -6.97 -11.65
C VAL A 135 11.65 -5.93 -12.65
N TYR A 136 10.36 -5.60 -12.58
CA TYR A 136 9.71 -4.66 -13.49
C TYR A 136 9.20 -3.44 -12.72
N GLU A 137 9.75 -2.26 -13.04
CA GLU A 137 9.36 -0.95 -12.50
C GLU A 137 9.13 -0.96 -10.96
N ALA A 138 9.99 -1.68 -10.23
CA ALA A 138 9.92 -1.78 -8.78
C ALA A 138 11.32 -1.67 -8.17
N ASN A 139 11.40 -1.12 -6.96
CA ASN A 139 12.64 -0.98 -6.22
C ASN A 139 12.59 -1.72 -4.87
N PRO A 140 12.48 -3.07 -4.87
CA PRO A 140 12.34 -3.85 -3.64
C PRO A 140 13.54 -3.77 -2.70
N VAL A 141 14.74 -3.48 -3.20
CA VAL A 141 15.94 -3.30 -2.36
C VAL A 141 15.80 -2.10 -1.42
N TYR A 142 15.09 -1.07 -1.85
CA TYR A 142 14.80 0.11 -1.03
C TYR A 142 13.47 -0.03 -0.29
N ALA A 143 12.40 -0.46 -0.97
CA ALA A 143 11.03 -0.39 -0.47
C ALA A 143 10.69 -1.44 0.59
N LEU A 144 11.35 -2.60 0.56
CA LEU A 144 11.04 -3.68 1.50
C LEU A 144 11.79 -3.54 2.82
N PRO A 145 11.12 -3.82 3.96
CA PRO A 145 11.76 -3.78 5.25
C PRO A 145 12.83 -4.89 5.38
N GLY A 146 13.90 -4.56 6.08
CA GLY A 146 14.98 -5.51 6.34
C GLY A 146 15.94 -5.69 5.18
N LYS A 147 16.80 -6.70 5.29
CA LYS A 147 17.84 -7.00 4.29
C LYS A 147 17.65 -8.35 3.60
N ASP A 148 16.55 -9.04 3.88
CA ASP A 148 16.33 -10.40 3.41
C ASP A 148 16.17 -10.46 1.89
N ILE A 149 15.72 -9.36 1.26
CA ILE A 149 15.66 -9.24 -0.20
C ILE A 149 17.03 -9.45 -0.88
N GLU A 150 18.11 -9.11 -0.21
CA GLU A 150 19.47 -9.35 -0.71
C GLU A 150 19.76 -10.85 -0.91
N ALA A 151 19.10 -11.72 -0.14
CA ALA A 151 19.24 -13.16 -0.32
C ALA A 151 18.60 -13.63 -1.63
N VAL A 152 17.51 -12.99 -2.07
CA VAL A 152 16.86 -13.31 -3.34
C VAL A 152 17.80 -13.03 -4.50
N PHE A 153 18.48 -11.87 -4.50
CA PHE A 153 19.47 -11.55 -5.54
C PHE A 153 20.68 -12.47 -5.50
N LYS A 154 21.20 -12.79 -4.31
CA LYS A 154 22.37 -13.67 -4.15
C LYS A 154 22.11 -15.13 -4.55
N LYS A 155 20.86 -15.60 -4.46
CA LYS A 155 20.46 -16.97 -4.80
C LYS A 155 19.74 -17.04 -6.16
N SER A 156 19.82 -15.98 -6.95
CA SER A 156 19.40 -15.97 -8.35
C SER A 156 20.63 -16.16 -9.23
N ASP A 157 20.53 -17.07 -10.21
CA ASP A 157 21.62 -17.30 -11.17
C ASP A 157 21.83 -16.11 -12.10
N PHE A 158 20.73 -15.41 -12.42
CA PHE A 158 20.73 -14.22 -13.25
C PHE A 158 19.61 -13.28 -12.88
N SER A 159 19.85 -11.99 -12.88
CA SER A 159 18.88 -10.96 -12.51
C SER A 159 18.76 -9.86 -13.54
N VAL A 160 17.51 -9.46 -13.84
CA VAL A 160 17.21 -8.43 -14.86
C VAL A 160 16.28 -7.39 -14.26
N ALA A 161 16.62 -6.12 -14.39
CA ALA A 161 15.72 -5.00 -14.09
C ALA A 161 15.19 -4.38 -15.38
N PHE A 162 13.87 -4.27 -15.49
CA PHE A 162 13.19 -3.43 -16.48
C PHE A 162 12.79 -2.14 -15.78
N THR A 163 13.51 -1.06 -16.02
CA THR A 163 13.30 0.17 -15.26
C THR A 163 13.65 1.42 -16.06
N CYS A 164 13.01 2.54 -15.69
CA CYS A 164 13.34 3.87 -16.23
C CYS A 164 14.45 4.56 -15.42
N PHE A 165 14.80 4.01 -14.26
CA PHE A 165 15.76 4.62 -13.33
C PHE A 165 16.82 3.64 -12.90
N PHE A 166 18.05 4.12 -12.72
CA PHE A 166 19.14 3.32 -12.18
C PHE A 166 19.13 3.38 -10.64
N ASP A 167 18.15 2.69 -10.06
CA ASP A 167 17.85 2.65 -8.62
C ASP A 167 18.69 1.61 -7.85
N GLU A 168 18.42 1.44 -6.56
CA GLU A 168 19.10 0.49 -5.68
C GLU A 168 18.96 -0.95 -6.18
N THR A 169 17.79 -1.30 -6.72
CA THR A 169 17.50 -2.62 -7.29
C THR A 169 18.23 -2.82 -8.62
N ALA A 170 18.16 -1.84 -9.51
CA ALA A 170 18.89 -1.88 -10.78
C ALA A 170 20.40 -2.06 -10.58
N ARG A 171 20.97 -1.45 -9.54
CA ARG A 171 22.39 -1.62 -9.19
C ARG A 171 22.75 -3.03 -8.71
N ARG A 172 21.78 -3.83 -8.32
CA ARG A 172 21.97 -5.24 -7.90
C ARG A 172 21.83 -6.24 -9.02
N CYS A 173 21.16 -5.86 -10.11
CA CYS A 173 20.86 -6.74 -11.23
C CYS A 173 22.10 -6.90 -12.14
N ASP A 174 22.22 -8.08 -12.75
CA ASP A 174 23.26 -8.38 -13.74
C ASP A 174 23.01 -7.68 -15.06
N LEU A 175 21.73 -7.41 -15.39
CA LEU A 175 21.33 -6.72 -16.61
C LEU A 175 20.25 -5.68 -16.29
N VAL A 176 20.41 -4.49 -16.86
CA VAL A 176 19.39 -3.43 -16.80
C VAL A 176 18.90 -3.14 -18.21
N LEU A 177 17.61 -3.29 -18.43
CA LEU A 177 16.95 -2.99 -19.71
C LEU A 177 16.10 -1.72 -19.54
N PRO A 178 16.40 -0.65 -20.30
CA PRO A 178 15.63 0.59 -20.25
C PRO A 178 14.18 0.33 -20.66
N ASN A 179 13.24 0.64 -19.78
CA ASN A 179 11.81 0.52 -20.07
C ASN A 179 11.29 1.85 -20.65
N ALA A 180 10.39 1.78 -21.63
CA ALA A 180 9.70 2.94 -22.14
C ALA A 180 8.80 3.56 -21.06
N LEU A 181 8.84 4.89 -20.90
CA LEU A 181 7.97 5.61 -19.98
C LEU A 181 6.49 5.47 -20.36
N GLY A 182 5.59 5.68 -19.42
CA GLY A 182 4.14 5.56 -19.65
C GLY A 182 3.60 6.46 -20.77
N LEU A 183 4.25 7.61 -21.06
CA LEU A 183 3.91 8.49 -22.16
C LEU A 183 4.56 8.11 -23.51
N GLU A 184 5.44 7.12 -23.51
CA GLU A 184 6.19 6.64 -24.67
C GLU A 184 5.71 5.28 -25.18
N ARG A 185 4.73 4.67 -24.49
CA ARG A 185 4.21 3.34 -24.82
C ARG A 185 2.71 3.28 -24.81
N TYR A 186 2.16 2.25 -25.48
CA TYR A 186 0.77 1.87 -25.28
C TYR A 186 0.60 1.16 -23.94
N ASP A 187 -0.49 1.47 -23.25
CA ASP A 187 -0.90 0.84 -22.01
C ASP A 187 -2.43 0.91 -21.91
N ASP A 188 -3.02 0.38 -20.85
CA ASP A 188 -4.44 0.50 -20.60
C ASP A 188 -4.77 0.86 -19.15
N VAL A 189 -5.95 1.41 -18.96
CA VAL A 189 -6.55 1.62 -17.63
C VAL A 189 -7.85 0.84 -17.58
N ALA A 190 -7.91 -0.11 -16.69
CA ALA A 190 -9.09 -0.93 -16.44
C ALA A 190 -9.60 -0.69 -15.01
N GLU A 191 -10.90 -0.74 -14.84
CA GLU A 191 -11.55 -0.69 -13.52
C GLU A 191 -11.21 0.53 -12.67
N PRO A 192 -11.39 1.77 -13.16
CA PRO A 192 -11.21 2.93 -12.33
C PRO A 192 -12.18 2.88 -11.15
N PHE A 193 -11.61 2.99 -9.94
CA PHE A 193 -12.35 2.97 -8.68
C PHE A 193 -13.46 4.05 -8.66
N SER A 194 -14.54 3.78 -7.95
CA SER A 194 -15.65 4.70 -7.64
C SER A 194 -16.75 4.86 -8.68
N TYR A 195 -16.64 4.28 -9.86
CA TYR A 195 -17.68 4.43 -10.87
C TYR A 195 -18.81 3.38 -10.78
N GLY A 196 -18.56 2.24 -10.16
CA GLY A 196 -19.53 1.13 -9.99
C GLY A 196 -19.87 0.37 -11.28
N LYS A 197 -19.15 0.64 -12.36
CA LYS A 197 -19.17 -0.09 -13.63
C LYS A 197 -17.75 -0.42 -14.04
N PHE A 198 -17.57 -1.48 -14.82
CA PHE A 198 -16.29 -1.72 -15.47
C PHE A 198 -16.06 -0.63 -16.54
N VAL A 199 -14.92 0.04 -16.45
CA VAL A 199 -14.50 1.09 -17.37
C VAL A 199 -13.14 0.70 -17.95
N TYR A 200 -12.95 0.93 -19.24
CA TYR A 200 -11.70 0.64 -19.91
C TYR A 200 -11.30 1.80 -20.82
N ALA A 201 -10.04 2.19 -20.71
CA ALA A 201 -9.47 3.26 -21.54
C ALA A 201 -8.10 2.82 -22.07
N LEU A 202 -7.79 3.23 -23.28
CA LEU A 202 -6.48 3.01 -23.90
C LEU A 202 -5.56 4.20 -23.58
N VAL A 203 -4.38 3.92 -23.09
CA VAL A 203 -3.27 4.88 -23.01
C VAL A 203 -2.48 4.81 -24.30
N ARG A 204 -2.35 5.93 -24.99
CA ARG A 204 -1.58 6.04 -26.23
C ARG A 204 -0.31 6.80 -26.01
N PRO A 205 0.80 6.43 -26.66
CA PRO A 205 2.03 7.22 -26.59
C PRO A 205 1.80 8.63 -27.15
N VAL A 206 2.36 9.62 -26.49
CA VAL A 206 2.39 11.02 -26.92
C VAL A 206 3.78 11.46 -27.38
N ALA A 207 4.77 10.61 -27.15
CA ALA A 207 6.16 10.79 -27.58
C ALA A 207 6.74 9.44 -27.99
N GLU A 208 7.73 9.48 -28.87
CA GLU A 208 8.54 8.30 -29.18
C GLU A 208 9.50 8.01 -28.01
N PRO A 209 9.80 6.72 -27.73
CA PRO A 209 10.77 6.35 -26.70
C PRO A 209 12.11 7.02 -26.96
N LEU A 210 12.67 7.63 -25.93
CA LEU A 210 14.02 8.17 -25.99
C LEU A 210 15.05 7.03 -25.96
N TYR A 211 16.11 7.20 -26.73
CA TYR A 211 17.21 6.25 -26.83
C TYR A 211 16.75 4.86 -27.32
N GLN A 212 17.14 3.80 -26.61
CA GLN A 212 16.82 2.41 -26.96
C GLN A 212 15.81 1.80 -25.97
N ALA A 213 15.01 2.62 -25.30
CA ALA A 213 13.99 2.13 -24.40
C ALA A 213 12.88 1.37 -25.16
N ARG A 214 12.46 0.26 -24.60
CA ARG A 214 11.38 -0.60 -25.15
C ARG A 214 10.35 -0.91 -24.07
N PRO A 215 9.07 -1.07 -24.44
CA PRO A 215 8.09 -1.62 -23.49
C PRO A 215 8.53 -3.00 -22.99
N ALA A 216 8.59 -3.20 -21.68
CA ALA A 216 9.01 -4.48 -21.12
C ALA A 216 8.11 -5.64 -21.59
N GLY A 217 6.82 -5.38 -21.80
CA GLY A 217 5.89 -6.38 -22.37
C GLY A 217 6.32 -6.91 -23.72
N ASP A 218 6.80 -6.06 -24.63
CA ASP A 218 7.31 -6.49 -25.93
C ASP A 218 8.55 -7.37 -25.80
N VAL A 219 9.45 -7.01 -24.86
CA VAL A 219 10.65 -7.82 -24.58
C VAL A 219 10.28 -9.20 -24.05
N VAL A 220 9.30 -9.28 -23.13
CA VAL A 220 8.81 -10.56 -22.58
C VAL A 220 8.15 -11.42 -23.66
N ILE A 221 7.36 -10.81 -24.54
CA ILE A 221 6.72 -11.51 -25.68
C ILE A 221 7.80 -12.05 -26.63
N ASP A 222 8.80 -11.23 -26.99
CA ASP A 222 9.95 -11.66 -27.81
C ASP A 222 10.72 -12.84 -27.18
N MET A 223 10.93 -12.79 -25.86
CA MET A 223 11.57 -13.87 -25.11
C MET A 223 10.76 -15.16 -25.16
N ALA A 224 9.45 -15.07 -24.90
CA ALA A 224 8.54 -16.22 -24.98
C ALA A 224 8.61 -16.87 -26.36
N TYR A 225 8.54 -16.07 -27.42
CA TYR A 225 8.64 -16.56 -28.80
C TYR A 225 9.97 -17.30 -29.06
N LYS A 226 11.11 -16.72 -28.62
CA LYS A 226 12.43 -17.37 -28.75
C LYS A 226 12.56 -18.66 -27.97
N LEU A 227 11.82 -18.80 -26.89
CA LEU A 227 11.72 -20.05 -26.10
C LEU A 227 10.73 -21.07 -26.69
N GLY A 228 10.10 -20.76 -27.83
CA GLY A 228 9.09 -21.62 -28.47
C GLY A 228 7.71 -21.57 -27.80
N ILE A 229 7.48 -20.57 -26.92
CA ILE A 229 6.19 -20.36 -26.25
C ILE A 229 5.35 -19.39 -27.09
N ASN A 230 4.24 -19.90 -27.63
CA ASN A 230 3.32 -19.07 -28.39
C ASN A 230 2.26 -18.46 -27.46
N LEU A 231 2.34 -17.16 -27.22
CA LEU A 231 1.37 -16.40 -26.43
C LEU A 231 0.13 -15.95 -27.22
N GLY A 232 0.09 -16.23 -28.55
CA GLY A 232 -1.00 -15.79 -29.41
C GLY A 232 -1.03 -14.30 -29.72
N VAL A 233 0.00 -13.56 -29.33
CA VAL A 233 0.18 -12.11 -29.57
C VAL A 233 1.62 -11.84 -29.96
N SER A 234 1.83 -10.83 -30.81
CA SER A 234 3.16 -10.44 -31.32
C SER A 234 3.82 -9.31 -30.54
N ASP A 235 3.02 -8.52 -29.87
CA ASP A 235 3.43 -7.31 -29.17
C ASP A 235 2.32 -6.84 -28.19
N VAL A 236 2.62 -5.83 -27.37
CA VAL A 236 1.68 -5.26 -26.41
C VAL A 236 0.45 -4.68 -27.09
N VAL A 237 0.60 -4.03 -28.24
CA VAL A 237 -0.54 -3.44 -28.96
C VAL A 237 -1.51 -4.53 -29.44
N THR A 238 -0.99 -5.64 -29.95
CA THR A 238 -1.81 -6.81 -30.33
C THR A 238 -2.52 -7.42 -29.12
N MET A 239 -1.84 -7.49 -27.97
CA MET A 239 -2.44 -7.94 -26.72
C MET A 239 -3.58 -7.01 -26.27
N LEU A 240 -3.39 -5.70 -26.32
CA LEU A 240 -4.41 -4.72 -25.97
C LEU A 240 -5.63 -4.76 -26.91
N LYS A 241 -5.40 -5.00 -28.23
CA LYS A 241 -6.48 -5.24 -29.19
C LYS A 241 -7.30 -6.48 -28.85
N ALA A 242 -6.63 -7.58 -28.48
CA ALA A 242 -7.30 -8.79 -28.06
C ALA A 242 -8.10 -8.58 -26.78
N LYS A 243 -7.55 -7.82 -25.81
CA LYS A 243 -8.26 -7.46 -24.58
C LYS A 243 -9.49 -6.59 -24.86
N ALA A 244 -9.37 -5.58 -25.70
CA ALA A 244 -10.49 -4.73 -26.12
C ALA A 244 -11.60 -5.54 -26.78
N PHE A 245 -11.25 -6.46 -27.69
CA PHE A 245 -12.21 -7.38 -28.33
C PHE A 245 -12.93 -8.25 -27.31
N ASN A 246 -12.20 -8.84 -26.35
CA ASN A 246 -12.77 -9.74 -25.32
C ASN A 246 -13.77 -9.03 -24.41
N ILE A 247 -13.60 -7.74 -24.15
CA ILE A 247 -14.54 -6.95 -23.34
C ILE A 247 -15.68 -6.32 -24.16
N GLY A 248 -15.65 -6.48 -25.49
CA GLY A 248 -16.65 -5.88 -26.40
C GLY A 248 -16.41 -4.39 -26.68
N ALA A 249 -15.19 -3.90 -26.46
CA ALA A 249 -14.83 -2.52 -26.76
C ALA A 249 -14.34 -2.39 -28.22
N ASP A 250 -14.75 -1.30 -28.89
CA ASP A 250 -14.27 -0.98 -30.23
C ASP A 250 -12.89 -0.34 -30.18
N TRP A 251 -11.90 -0.97 -30.84
CA TRP A 251 -10.52 -0.48 -30.87
C TRP A 251 -10.40 0.91 -31.54
N GLY A 252 -11.18 1.16 -32.61
CA GLY A 252 -11.18 2.46 -33.28
C GLY A 252 -11.62 3.57 -32.33
N SER A 253 -12.73 3.36 -31.65
CA SER A 253 -13.25 4.27 -30.64
C SER A 253 -12.26 4.54 -29.50
N LEU A 254 -11.62 3.50 -28.98
CA LEU A 254 -10.57 3.64 -27.95
C LEU A 254 -9.37 4.44 -28.48
N SER A 255 -8.97 4.17 -29.74
CA SER A 255 -7.87 4.87 -30.38
C SER A 255 -8.17 6.35 -30.65
N ASP A 256 -9.44 6.71 -30.78
CA ASP A 256 -9.89 8.10 -30.87
C ASP A 256 -9.96 8.82 -29.51
N GLY A 257 -9.64 8.11 -28.41
CA GLY A 257 -9.62 8.65 -27.05
C GLY A 257 -10.94 8.49 -26.29
N ASN A 258 -11.88 7.72 -26.81
CA ASN A 258 -13.11 7.40 -26.10
C ASN A 258 -12.84 6.32 -25.03
N VAL A 259 -13.72 6.27 -24.05
CA VAL A 259 -13.68 5.31 -22.94
C VAL A 259 -14.81 4.31 -23.12
N TYR A 260 -14.49 3.02 -22.99
CA TYR A 260 -15.49 1.97 -22.94
C TYR A 260 -16.09 1.87 -21.54
N VAL A 261 -17.41 1.84 -21.43
CA VAL A 261 -18.14 1.64 -20.19
C VAL A 261 -19.05 0.45 -20.36
N SER A 262 -18.84 -0.59 -19.55
CA SER A 262 -19.68 -1.79 -19.60
C SER A 262 -21.08 -1.50 -19.04
N ASP A 263 -22.10 -2.08 -19.68
CA ASP A 263 -23.46 -2.10 -19.16
C ASP A 263 -23.67 -3.15 -18.07
N ILE A 264 -22.69 -4.04 -17.85
CA ILE A 264 -22.74 -5.07 -16.81
C ILE A 264 -22.68 -4.39 -15.45
N VAL A 265 -23.72 -4.64 -14.65
CA VAL A 265 -23.79 -4.16 -13.27
C VAL A 265 -23.85 -5.35 -12.35
N VAL A 266 -23.07 -5.33 -11.27
CA VAL A 266 -23.19 -6.36 -10.22
C VAL A 266 -24.58 -6.24 -9.59
N PRO A 267 -25.41 -7.30 -9.61
CA PRO A 267 -26.75 -7.24 -9.02
C PRO A 267 -26.70 -6.85 -7.55
N ASN A 268 -27.70 -6.09 -7.09
CA ASN A 268 -27.88 -5.80 -5.67
C ASN A 268 -28.25 -7.09 -4.95
N LYS A 269 -27.26 -7.86 -4.50
CA LYS A 269 -27.46 -9.03 -3.65
C LYS A 269 -27.11 -8.65 -2.21
N THR A 270 -27.92 -9.10 -1.28
CA THR A 270 -27.55 -9.06 0.14
C THR A 270 -26.35 -9.99 0.31
N LEU A 271 -25.21 -9.42 0.65
CA LEU A 271 -24.01 -10.19 0.95
C LEU A 271 -24.10 -10.70 2.38
N ALA A 272 -23.97 -12.00 2.56
CA ALA A 272 -23.75 -12.57 3.88
C ALA A 272 -22.28 -12.37 4.25
N TYR A 273 -21.99 -11.55 5.22
CA TYR A 273 -20.64 -11.43 5.78
C TYR A 273 -20.48 -12.45 6.89
N ARG A 274 -19.40 -13.23 6.83
CA ARG A 274 -19.03 -14.14 7.92
C ARG A 274 -17.75 -13.63 8.53
N PHE A 275 -17.78 -13.36 9.81
CA PHE A 275 -16.58 -13.08 10.58
C PHE A 275 -15.83 -14.39 10.83
N SER A 276 -14.58 -14.42 10.42
CA SER A 276 -13.70 -15.57 10.59
C SER A 276 -12.95 -15.50 11.93
N PRO A 277 -12.37 -16.58 12.41
CA PRO A 277 -11.44 -16.54 13.55
C PRO A 277 -10.28 -15.56 13.34
N ASP A 278 -9.89 -15.31 12.09
CA ASP A 278 -8.83 -14.35 11.74
C ASP A 278 -9.27 -12.91 12.00
N ASP A 279 -10.55 -12.56 11.84
CA ASP A 279 -11.08 -11.25 12.22
C ASP A 279 -10.97 -11.01 13.72
N LEU A 280 -11.17 -12.07 14.52
CA LEU A 280 -10.97 -12.05 15.98
C LEU A 280 -9.49 -11.79 16.32
N ALA A 281 -8.57 -12.49 15.66
CA ALA A 281 -7.14 -12.35 15.87
C ALA A 281 -6.64 -10.94 15.53
N LEU A 282 -7.19 -10.29 14.48
CA LEU A 282 -6.89 -8.90 14.15
C LEU A 282 -7.26 -7.92 15.27
N VAL A 283 -8.43 -8.11 15.88
CA VAL A 283 -8.88 -7.26 16.99
C VAL A 283 -8.06 -7.50 18.25
N GLU A 284 -7.70 -8.74 18.54
CA GLU A 284 -6.82 -9.09 19.67
C GLU A 284 -5.42 -8.51 19.49
N LYS A 285 -4.87 -8.55 18.28
CA LYS A 285 -3.58 -7.91 17.95
C LYS A 285 -3.63 -6.41 18.17
N ALA A 286 -4.72 -5.74 17.76
CA ALA A 286 -4.92 -4.31 17.99
C ALA A 286 -4.99 -3.96 19.49
N GLU A 287 -5.60 -4.81 20.33
CA GLU A 287 -5.60 -4.63 21.80
C GLU A 287 -4.21 -4.76 22.40
N ALA A 288 -3.44 -5.77 21.98
CA ALA A 288 -2.08 -5.98 22.46
C ALA A 288 -1.16 -4.79 22.08
N ALA A 289 -1.31 -4.25 20.88
CA ALA A 289 -0.57 -3.07 20.45
C ALA A 289 -0.91 -1.82 21.27
N ALA A 290 -2.17 -1.63 21.62
CA ALA A 290 -2.61 -0.52 22.47
C ALA A 290 -2.12 -0.64 23.94
N ALA A 291 -1.95 -1.87 24.43
CA ALA A 291 -1.50 -2.14 25.80
C ALA A 291 0.01 -2.01 26.00
N SER A 292 0.81 -1.98 24.92
CA SER A 292 2.28 -1.99 24.98
C SER A 292 2.91 -0.61 25.23
N SER A 293 2.22 0.32 25.87
CA SER A 293 2.70 1.68 26.17
C SER A 293 3.76 1.70 27.30
N GLY A 294 5.00 1.38 26.92
CA GLY A 294 6.17 1.62 27.75
C GLY A 294 6.81 2.98 27.46
N LYS A 295 8.15 3.04 27.56
CA LYS A 295 8.96 4.21 27.15
C LYS A 295 9.14 4.33 25.63
N GLU A 296 8.61 3.39 24.85
CA GLU A 296 8.74 3.33 23.41
C GLU A 296 7.65 4.14 22.72
N LEU A 297 8.02 4.85 21.65
CA LEU A 297 7.07 5.55 20.79
C LEU A 297 6.61 4.65 19.65
N ALA A 298 5.34 4.78 19.26
CA ALA A 298 4.84 4.25 18.00
C ALA A 298 5.46 5.03 16.84
N VAL A 299 5.72 4.37 15.72
CA VAL A 299 6.13 5.05 14.49
C VAL A 299 4.93 5.18 13.56
N ALA A 300 4.63 6.41 13.14
CA ALA A 300 3.72 6.70 12.05
C ALA A 300 4.55 6.98 10.79
N PHE A 301 4.47 6.11 9.80
CA PHE A 301 5.08 6.31 8.49
C PHE A 301 4.18 7.21 7.66
N VAL A 302 4.73 8.27 7.07
CA VAL A 302 3.96 9.29 6.35
C VAL A 302 4.43 9.36 4.91
N SER A 303 3.54 9.05 3.98
CA SER A 303 3.72 9.33 2.56
C SER A 303 3.28 10.76 2.24
N LYS A 304 4.00 11.43 1.35
CA LYS A 304 3.63 12.75 0.85
C LYS A 304 3.53 12.74 -0.67
N LEU A 305 2.42 13.22 -1.18
CA LEU A 305 2.14 13.27 -2.62
C LEU A 305 3.25 13.99 -3.42
N GLY A 306 3.82 15.04 -2.86
CA GLY A 306 4.90 15.81 -3.50
C GLY A 306 6.25 15.09 -3.57
N LEU A 307 6.43 13.99 -2.83
CA LEU A 307 7.66 13.19 -2.82
C LEU A 307 7.58 11.96 -3.74
N GLY A 308 6.44 11.75 -4.41
CA GLY A 308 6.20 10.54 -5.19
C GLY A 308 5.85 9.35 -4.30
N THR A 309 6.04 8.13 -4.81
CA THR A 309 5.90 6.91 -4.02
C THR A 309 7.18 6.65 -3.21
N PRO A 310 7.10 5.92 -2.09
CA PRO A 310 8.29 5.55 -1.31
C PRO A 310 9.36 4.83 -2.14
N GLU A 311 8.96 4.07 -3.16
CA GLU A 311 9.85 3.28 -4.01
C GLU A 311 10.53 4.10 -5.08
N THR A 312 10.00 5.27 -5.44
CA THR A 312 10.57 6.13 -6.47
C THR A 312 11.30 7.31 -5.86
N ALA A 313 12.43 7.65 -6.43
CA ALA A 313 13.18 8.82 -6.02
C ALA A 313 12.39 10.10 -6.32
N ILE A 314 12.67 11.12 -5.54
CA ILE A 314 12.08 12.43 -5.71
C ILE A 314 12.59 13.02 -7.03
N PRO A 315 11.73 13.36 -7.99
CA PRO A 315 12.16 14.03 -9.21
C PRO A 315 12.93 15.33 -8.88
N PRO A 316 13.94 15.70 -9.66
CA PRO A 316 14.79 16.87 -9.37
C PRO A 316 14.02 18.17 -9.10
N PHE A 317 12.90 18.37 -9.81
CA PHE A 317 12.05 19.55 -9.59
C PHE A 317 11.31 19.48 -8.24
N ASN A 318 10.91 18.30 -7.79
CA ASN A 318 10.19 18.12 -6.53
C ASN A 318 11.11 18.29 -5.32
N THR A 319 12.42 18.17 -5.47
CA THR A 319 13.36 18.46 -4.36
C THR A 319 13.24 19.90 -3.85
N LYS A 320 12.76 20.82 -4.69
CA LYS A 320 12.47 22.21 -4.29
C LYS A 320 11.18 22.35 -3.50
N LEU A 321 10.34 21.34 -3.47
CA LEU A 321 9.09 21.31 -2.70
C LEU A 321 9.26 20.67 -1.33
N ILE A 322 10.43 20.11 -1.04
CA ILE A 322 10.75 19.57 0.28
C ILE A 322 10.86 20.75 1.24
N THR A 323 10.08 20.70 2.30
CA THR A 323 10.09 21.72 3.34
C THR A 323 10.97 21.30 4.52
N ASP A 324 11.33 22.28 5.37
CA ASP A 324 12.06 22.00 6.62
C ASP A 324 11.26 21.12 7.60
N ASP A 325 9.99 20.87 7.32
CA ASP A 325 9.13 19.99 8.10
C ASP A 325 9.36 18.50 7.75
N GLU A 326 10.00 18.21 6.62
CA GLU A 326 10.33 16.85 6.19
C GLU A 326 11.82 16.58 6.29
N LEU A 327 12.63 17.56 5.88
CA LEU A 327 14.07 17.44 5.79
C LEU A 327 14.75 18.77 6.19
N ASP A 328 15.40 18.81 7.32
CA ASP A 328 16.21 19.96 7.73
C ASP A 328 17.63 19.82 7.17
N LYS A 329 17.90 20.50 6.07
CA LYS A 329 19.09 20.31 5.23
C LYS A 329 19.13 18.88 4.67
N ASN A 330 19.96 18.01 5.24
CA ASN A 330 20.06 16.59 4.86
C ASN A 330 19.65 15.67 6.02
N MET A 331 19.01 16.18 7.07
CA MET A 331 18.60 15.38 8.21
C MET A 331 17.09 15.16 8.19
N LEU A 332 16.67 13.92 8.35
CA LEU A 332 15.27 13.54 8.48
C LEU A 332 14.64 14.30 9.66
N VAL A 333 13.41 14.76 9.49
CA VAL A 333 12.64 15.40 10.56
C VAL A 333 11.70 14.36 11.18
N ALA A 334 11.71 14.34 12.53
CA ALA A 334 10.80 13.53 13.34
C ALA A 334 9.75 14.45 13.96
N ALA A 335 8.52 14.35 13.49
CA ALA A 335 7.43 15.14 14.05
C ALA A 335 6.86 14.44 15.29
N VAL A 336 6.78 15.18 16.39
CA VAL A 336 6.32 14.69 17.70
C VAL A 336 5.49 15.78 18.37
N ASN A 337 4.43 15.44 19.11
CA ASN A 337 3.66 16.45 19.83
C ASN A 337 4.37 16.94 21.11
N GLY A 338 4.01 18.14 21.57
CA GLY A 338 4.65 18.77 22.70
C GLY A 338 4.48 18.00 24.02
N ALA A 339 3.37 17.31 24.23
CA ALA A 339 3.13 16.52 25.43
C ALA A 339 4.09 15.32 25.51
N THR A 340 4.32 14.62 24.40
CA THR A 340 5.28 13.53 24.30
C THR A 340 6.71 14.02 24.53
N LEU A 341 7.10 15.15 23.93
CA LEU A 341 8.42 15.73 24.12
C LEU A 341 8.68 16.09 25.58
N LYS A 342 7.70 16.72 26.25
CA LYS A 342 7.80 17.03 27.68
C LYS A 342 8.00 15.77 28.53
N LYS A 343 7.28 14.68 28.22
CA LYS A 343 7.43 13.39 28.90
C LYS A 343 8.84 12.80 28.73
N LEU A 344 9.44 12.99 27.55
CA LEU A 344 10.78 12.51 27.23
C LEU A 344 11.91 13.44 27.69
N GLY A 345 11.61 14.67 28.14
CA GLY A 345 12.60 15.68 28.47
C GLY A 345 13.37 16.20 27.26
N LEU A 346 12.74 16.19 26.08
CA LEU A 346 13.30 16.61 24.81
C LEU A 346 12.64 17.91 24.32
N TYR A 347 13.32 18.61 23.42
CA TYR A 347 12.89 19.91 22.89
C TYR A 347 12.97 19.92 21.36
N GLU A 348 12.21 20.84 20.77
CA GLU A 348 12.31 21.11 19.34
C GLU A 348 13.76 21.40 18.93
N GLY A 349 14.17 20.87 17.79
CA GLY A 349 15.52 21.03 17.28
C GLY A 349 16.56 20.06 17.84
N ASN A 350 16.26 19.28 18.89
CA ASN A 350 17.17 18.24 19.35
C ASN A 350 17.41 17.21 18.26
N ARG A 351 18.65 16.76 18.13
CA ARG A 351 19.01 15.59 17.34
C ARG A 351 18.78 14.34 18.17
N ILE A 352 18.15 13.35 17.58
CA ILE A 352 17.80 12.09 18.24
C ILE A 352 18.20 10.89 17.40
N VAL A 353 18.40 9.79 18.10
CA VAL A 353 18.51 8.45 17.49
C VAL A 353 17.26 7.67 17.88
N LEU A 354 16.51 7.26 16.88
CA LEU A 354 15.40 6.34 16.98
C LEU A 354 15.95 4.92 16.81
N THR A 355 15.68 4.04 17.76
CA THR A 355 16.20 2.66 17.75
C THR A 355 15.04 1.68 17.89
N SER A 356 14.89 0.79 16.94
CA SER A 356 14.00 -0.37 16.97
C SER A 356 14.81 -1.69 17.13
N LYS A 357 14.11 -2.81 17.08
CA LYS A 357 14.75 -4.13 16.99
C LYS A 357 15.48 -4.34 15.66
N ALA A 358 15.00 -3.73 14.58
CA ALA A 358 15.56 -3.89 13.24
C ALA A 358 16.78 -2.98 12.98
N GLY A 359 16.77 -1.75 13.51
CA GLY A 359 17.85 -0.81 13.23
C GLY A 359 17.70 0.55 13.90
N LYS A 360 18.39 1.54 13.32
CA LYS A 360 18.48 2.88 13.87
C LYS A 360 18.33 3.93 12.78
N VAL A 361 17.65 5.03 13.11
CA VAL A 361 17.49 6.20 12.25
C VAL A 361 17.81 7.45 13.06
N MET A 362 18.57 8.36 12.47
CA MET A 362 18.85 9.67 13.07
C MET A 362 17.88 10.70 12.50
N ALA A 363 17.34 11.55 13.38
CA ALA A 363 16.41 12.60 12.99
C ALA A 363 16.55 13.85 13.87
N LYS A 364 15.97 14.95 13.41
CA LYS A 364 15.82 16.18 14.18
C LYS A 364 14.36 16.35 14.59
N ILE A 365 14.14 16.68 15.86
CA ILE A 365 12.78 16.88 16.38
C ILE A 365 12.15 18.16 15.83
N ARG A 366 10.89 18.03 15.41
CA ARG A 366 9.96 19.12 15.16
C ARG A 366 8.67 18.92 15.94
N VAL A 367 8.20 20.00 16.58
CA VAL A 367 6.91 19.95 17.28
C VAL A 367 5.77 20.00 16.26
N PHE A 368 4.88 19.04 16.34
CA PHE A 368 3.66 19.02 15.54
C PHE A 368 2.49 18.42 16.34
N GLU A 369 1.56 19.26 16.74
CA GLU A 369 0.43 18.86 17.60
C GLU A 369 -0.59 17.95 16.91
N GLY A 370 -0.50 17.76 15.59
CA GLY A 370 -1.30 16.82 14.83
C GLY A 370 -0.89 15.34 15.00
N VAL A 371 0.27 15.08 15.63
CA VAL A 371 0.71 13.72 15.97
C VAL A 371 0.11 13.32 17.31
N THR A 372 -0.40 12.10 17.42
CA THR A 372 -0.94 11.56 18.67
C THR A 372 0.14 11.40 19.75
N ASN A 373 -0.27 11.34 21.01
CA ASN A 373 0.64 11.08 22.13
C ASN A 373 1.41 9.77 21.94
N ASP A 374 2.62 9.74 22.45
CA ASP A 374 3.52 8.57 22.40
C ASP A 374 3.77 8.03 20.96
N THR A 375 3.76 8.93 19.99
CA THR A 375 3.99 8.65 18.57
C THR A 375 5.06 9.59 18.00
N VAL A 376 5.87 9.07 17.08
CA VAL A 376 6.76 9.84 16.21
C VAL A 376 6.36 9.61 14.75
N ALA A 377 6.13 10.69 14.01
CA ALA A 377 5.84 10.62 12.58
C ALA A 377 7.11 10.88 11.76
N LEU A 378 7.35 10.00 10.79
CA LEU A 378 8.52 10.02 9.92
C LEU A 378 8.09 9.97 8.46
N THR A 379 8.60 10.90 7.65
CA THR A 379 8.30 10.93 6.21
C THR A 379 9.13 9.89 5.48
N MET A 380 8.46 9.05 4.66
CA MET A 380 9.09 8.07 3.77
C MET A 380 9.60 8.71 2.48
N GLY A 381 10.45 7.99 1.75
CA GLY A 381 10.98 8.42 0.46
C GLY A 381 12.34 9.13 0.53
N PHE A 382 13.01 9.08 1.68
CA PHE A 382 14.38 9.58 1.87
C PHE A 382 15.37 8.44 2.12
N GLY A 383 16.67 8.76 2.06
CA GLY A 383 17.73 7.80 2.34
C GLY A 383 18.11 6.92 1.15
N HIS A 384 17.72 7.31 -0.05
CA HIS A 384 18.19 6.67 -1.27
C HIS A 384 19.71 6.72 -1.41
N THR A 385 20.29 5.64 -1.92
CA THR A 385 21.73 5.51 -2.24
C THR A 385 21.98 5.42 -3.75
N ALA A 386 20.91 5.54 -4.53
CA ALA A 386 20.89 5.52 -5.98
C ALA A 386 20.05 6.69 -6.53
N PHE A 387 19.73 6.72 -7.82
CA PHE A 387 19.03 7.79 -8.55
C PHE A 387 19.86 9.07 -8.79
N GLY A 388 21.15 9.09 -8.42
CA GLY A 388 22.05 10.21 -8.65
C GLY A 388 22.09 11.25 -7.51
N GLU A 389 22.86 12.30 -7.73
CA GLU A 389 23.25 13.30 -6.73
C GLU A 389 22.10 14.06 -6.05
N PHE A 390 20.93 14.14 -6.69
CA PHE A 390 19.79 14.88 -6.15
C PHE A 390 19.13 14.15 -4.97
N ASN A 391 19.31 12.84 -4.85
CA ASN A 391 18.68 12.01 -3.83
C ASN A 391 19.68 11.44 -2.82
N ASP A 392 20.94 11.32 -3.22
CA ASP A 392 22.00 10.79 -2.37
C ASP A 392 22.24 11.68 -1.15
N GLY A 393 22.39 11.07 0.01
CA GLY A 393 22.67 11.75 1.28
C GLY A 393 21.51 12.58 1.85
N LYS A 394 20.29 12.46 1.34
CA LYS A 394 19.11 13.14 1.86
C LYS A 394 18.30 12.25 2.80
N GLY A 395 18.35 12.58 4.09
CA GLY A 395 17.64 11.86 5.14
C GLY A 395 18.17 10.44 5.34
N MET A 396 17.32 9.58 5.84
CA MET A 396 17.56 8.15 6.06
C MET A 396 16.32 7.35 5.67
N ASP A 397 16.55 6.14 5.20
CA ASP A 397 15.46 5.21 4.96
C ASP A 397 14.83 4.77 6.27
N VAL A 398 13.56 5.14 6.46
CA VAL A 398 12.81 4.82 7.68
C VAL A 398 12.40 3.35 7.77
N MET A 399 12.41 2.62 6.64
CA MET A 399 12.15 1.18 6.61
C MET A 399 13.23 0.39 7.37
N ALA A 400 14.39 0.98 7.61
CA ALA A 400 15.41 0.40 8.50
C ALA A 400 14.95 0.18 9.94
N LEU A 401 13.85 0.83 10.37
CA LEU A 401 13.25 0.63 11.69
C LEU A 401 12.24 -0.53 11.73
N VAL A 402 11.83 -1.04 10.58
CA VAL A 402 10.70 -1.97 10.47
C VAL A 402 11.11 -3.42 10.71
N THR A 403 10.36 -4.10 11.57
CA THR A 403 10.34 -5.56 11.68
C THR A 403 8.95 -6.00 11.25
N PRO A 404 8.80 -6.59 10.05
CA PRO A 404 7.48 -6.98 9.56
C PRO A 404 6.93 -8.14 10.37
N SER A 405 5.60 -8.16 10.51
CA SER A 405 4.85 -9.28 11.08
C SER A 405 3.78 -9.72 10.09
N SER A 406 3.35 -10.98 10.15
CA SER A 406 2.28 -11.48 9.28
C SER A 406 0.92 -11.12 9.85
N GLU A 407 0.02 -10.62 9.00
CA GLU A 407 -1.37 -10.39 9.36
C GLU A 407 -2.15 -11.70 9.31
N PRO A 408 -2.90 -12.05 10.37
CA PRO A 408 -3.74 -13.24 10.36
C PRO A 408 -4.78 -13.21 9.22
N GLY A 409 -4.93 -14.31 8.51
CA GLY A 409 -5.93 -14.53 7.47
C GLY A 409 -5.57 -13.99 6.10
N SER A 410 -4.93 -12.83 5.97
CA SER A 410 -4.46 -12.31 4.67
C SER A 410 -3.06 -12.79 4.33
N GLY A 411 -2.23 -13.08 5.34
CA GLY A 411 -0.81 -13.38 5.16
C GLY A 411 0.04 -12.18 4.79
N LEU A 412 -0.55 -10.99 4.67
CA LEU A 412 0.18 -9.77 4.33
C LEU A 412 1.21 -9.42 5.41
N SER A 413 2.35 -8.94 4.99
CA SER A 413 3.32 -8.33 5.90
C SER A 413 2.81 -6.96 6.35
N VAL A 414 2.82 -6.75 7.67
CA VAL A 414 2.38 -5.50 8.30
C VAL A 414 3.45 -5.01 9.27
N TRP A 415 3.51 -3.71 9.49
CA TRP A 415 4.52 -3.07 10.36
C TRP A 415 4.01 -1.84 11.11
N ASN A 416 2.69 -1.63 11.16
CA ASN A 416 2.05 -0.56 11.92
C ASN A 416 2.23 -0.64 13.43
N ASP A 417 2.76 -1.74 13.94
CA ASP A 417 3.13 -1.97 15.34
C ASP A 417 4.62 -1.65 15.63
N THR A 418 5.33 -1.05 14.68
CA THR A 418 6.72 -0.63 14.86
C THR A 418 6.87 0.33 16.03
N ARG A 419 7.79 0.00 16.96
CA ARG A 419 8.10 0.79 18.15
C ARG A 419 9.57 1.17 18.18
N VAL A 420 9.86 2.35 18.70
CA VAL A 420 11.22 2.88 18.81
C VAL A 420 11.50 3.45 20.19
N ASN A 421 12.71 3.22 20.66
CA ASN A 421 13.29 3.96 21.76
C ASN A 421 13.93 5.23 21.23
N VAL A 422 13.84 6.31 21.99
CA VAL A 422 14.39 7.63 21.63
C VAL A 422 15.54 7.95 22.57
N ALA A 423 16.68 8.30 22.01
CA ALA A 423 17.84 8.83 22.74
C ALA A 423 18.30 10.15 22.07
N GLN A 424 18.79 11.07 22.85
CA GLN A 424 19.46 12.25 22.32
C GLN A 424 20.77 11.82 21.67
N ALA A 425 21.06 12.36 20.46
CA ALA A 425 22.26 12.04 19.69
C ALA A 425 23.48 12.83 20.16
#